data_79bc98d87e79d147ca5fe5bd0228785e
#
_entry.id   79bc98d87e79d147ca5fe5bd0228785e
#
_cell.length_a   1.000
_cell.length_b   1.000
_cell.length_c   1.000
_cell.angle_alpha   90.00
_cell.angle_beta   90.00
_cell.angle_gamma   90.00
#
_symmetry.space_group_name_H-M   'P 1'
#
loop_
_entity.id
_entity.type
_entity.pdbx_description
1 polymer ?
#
loop_
_entity_poly.entity_id
_entity_poly.type
_entity_poly.pdbx_seq_one_letter_code
_entity_poly.pdbx_strand_id
1 'polypeptide(L)' 'MYEKFAELLVKNNKTAYAVSKETGISQSVLSDWKRGRSNPKVDKLQKLADYFGVSIEYFLEGQEVR' A
#
# COMPACT_ATOMS: atom_id res chain seq x y z
N MET A 1 -2.34 -5.66 -6.77
CA MET A 1 -1.89 -4.38 -6.19
C MET A 1 -1.31 -4.52 -4.79
N TYR A 2 -1.95 -5.30 -3.94
CA TYR A 2 -1.41 -5.48 -2.59
C TYR A 2 -0.02 -6.11 -2.60
N GLU A 3 0.27 -6.94 -3.59
CA GLU A 3 1.59 -7.59 -3.66
C GLU A 3 2.71 -6.57 -3.70
N LYS A 4 2.49 -5.45 -4.37
CA LYS A 4 3.51 -4.41 -4.43
C LYS A 4 3.77 -3.81 -3.06
N PHE A 5 2.69 -3.63 -2.28
CA PHE A 5 2.81 -3.12 -0.93
C PHE A 5 3.57 -4.13 -0.06
N ALA A 6 3.24 -5.41 -0.21
CA ALA A 6 3.91 -6.46 0.57
C ALA A 6 5.41 -6.49 0.26
N GLU A 7 5.77 -6.31 -1.01
CA GLU A 7 7.17 -6.27 -1.39
C GLU A 7 7.89 -5.11 -0.72
N LEU A 8 7.23 -3.96 -0.65
CA LEU A 8 7.85 -2.80 -0.01
C LEU A 8 8.04 -3.01 1.48
N LEU A 9 7.12 -3.70 2.11
CA LEU A 9 7.26 -4.01 3.53
C LEU A 9 8.53 -4.84 3.76
N VAL A 10 8.73 -5.85 2.93
CA VAL A 10 9.89 -6.70 3.08
C VAL A 10 11.17 -5.93 2.77
N LYS A 11 11.17 -5.19 1.66
CA LYS A 11 12.37 -4.44 1.28
C LYS A 11 12.78 -3.43 2.32
N ASN A 12 11.83 -2.82 3.01
CA ASN A 12 12.13 -1.78 3.96
C ASN A 12 12.09 -2.28 5.40
N ASN A 13 11.91 -3.58 5.56
CA ASN A 13 11.88 -4.18 6.88
C ASN A 13 10.82 -3.51 7.77
N LYS A 14 9.63 -3.33 7.22
CA LYS A 14 8.52 -2.70 7.92
C LYS A 14 7.35 -3.66 8.05
N THR A 15 6.49 -3.39 9.03
CA THR A 15 5.26 -4.16 9.16
C THR A 15 4.09 -3.27 8.78
N ALA A 16 2.97 -3.89 8.44
CA ALA A 16 1.77 -3.13 8.13
C ALA A 16 1.35 -2.27 9.34
N TYR A 17 1.56 -2.79 10.54
CA TYR A 17 1.23 -2.03 11.74
C TYR A 17 2.05 -0.73 11.81
N ALA A 18 3.36 -0.83 11.58
CA ALA A 18 4.23 0.34 11.62
C ALA A 18 3.82 1.35 10.55
N VAL A 19 3.53 0.88 9.35
CA VAL A 19 3.12 1.76 8.26
C VAL A 19 1.81 2.44 8.62
N SER A 20 0.87 1.69 9.20
CA SER A 20 -0.40 2.25 9.61
C SER A 20 -0.19 3.39 10.60
N LYS A 21 0.67 3.19 11.57
CA LYS A 21 0.91 4.22 12.58
C LYS A 21 1.60 5.44 11.99
N GLU A 22 2.53 5.22 11.09
CA GLU A 22 3.33 6.32 10.56
C GLU A 22 2.62 7.11 9.48
N THR A 23 1.70 6.49 8.75
CA THR A 23 0.99 7.18 7.68
C THR A 23 -0.39 7.66 8.11
N GLY A 24 -0.91 7.13 9.22
CA GLY A 24 -2.26 7.45 9.64
C GLY A 24 -3.33 6.65 8.92
N ILE A 25 -2.95 5.73 8.05
CA ILE A 25 -3.92 4.89 7.36
C ILE A 25 -4.30 3.77 8.32
N SER A 26 -5.60 3.51 8.49
CA SER A 26 -6.01 2.53 9.48
C SER A 26 -5.59 1.13 9.10
N GLN A 27 -5.40 0.30 10.10
CA GLN A 27 -5.05 -1.09 9.84
C GLN A 27 -6.20 -1.83 9.15
N SER A 28 -7.43 -1.39 9.38
CA SER A 28 -8.58 -1.99 8.71
C SER A 28 -8.48 -1.83 7.20
N VAL A 29 -8.06 -0.66 6.75
CA VAL A 29 -7.90 -0.41 5.33
C VAL A 29 -6.84 -1.35 4.74
N LEU A 30 -5.73 -1.48 5.42
CA LEU A 30 -4.64 -2.34 4.94
C LEU A 30 -5.05 -3.81 4.97
N SER A 31 -5.79 -4.20 6.00
CA SER A 31 -6.25 -5.57 6.14
C SER A 31 -7.26 -5.93 5.06
N ASP A 32 -8.19 -5.03 4.77
CA ASP A 32 -9.17 -5.27 3.72
C ASP A 32 -8.50 -5.36 2.36
N TRP A 33 -7.46 -4.57 2.16
CA TRP A 33 -6.70 -4.62 0.92
C TRP A 33 -6.04 -5.99 0.78
N LYS A 34 -5.42 -6.47 1.86
CA LYS A 34 -4.77 -7.76 1.84
C LYS A 34 -5.75 -8.88 1.52
N ARG A 35 -6.97 -8.78 2.03
CA ARG A 35 -7.98 -9.79 1.81
C ARG A 35 -8.71 -9.65 0.49
N GLY A 36 -8.44 -8.59 -0.24
CA GLY A 36 -9.11 -8.36 -1.51
C GLY A 36 -10.51 -7.81 -1.37
N ARG A 37 -10.87 -7.29 -0.18
CA ARG A 37 -12.20 -6.75 0.02
C ARG A 37 -12.37 -5.38 -0.56
N SER A 38 -11.34 -4.57 -0.52
CA SER A 38 -11.40 -3.24 -1.09
C SER A 38 -9.99 -2.77 -1.35
N ASN A 39 -9.88 -1.77 -2.20
CA ASN A 39 -8.60 -1.17 -2.50
C ASN A 39 -8.56 0.23 -1.92
N PRO A 40 -7.38 0.68 -1.45
CA PRO A 40 -7.27 2.05 -0.97
C PRO A 40 -7.51 3.02 -2.11
N LYS A 41 -8.06 4.18 -1.80
CA LYS A 41 -8.27 5.19 -2.81
C LYS A 41 -6.95 5.85 -3.14
N VAL A 42 -6.99 6.66 -4.20
CA VAL A 42 -5.77 7.31 -4.69
C VAL A 42 -5.05 8.10 -3.61
N ASP A 43 -5.79 8.81 -2.77
CA ASP A 43 -5.15 9.61 -1.74
C ASP A 43 -4.36 8.73 -0.75
N LYS A 44 -4.88 7.55 -0.44
CA LYS A 44 -4.17 6.64 0.45
C LYS A 44 -2.97 6.04 -0.26
N LEU A 45 -3.13 5.68 -1.54
CA LEU A 45 -2.01 5.14 -2.30
C LEU A 45 -0.90 6.17 -2.42
N GLN A 46 -1.26 7.44 -2.57
CA GLN A 46 -0.25 8.49 -2.66
C GLN A 46 0.52 8.61 -1.34
N LYS A 47 -0.19 8.48 -0.21
CA LYS A 47 0.49 8.52 1.08
C LYS A 47 1.48 7.38 1.21
N LEU A 48 1.08 6.20 0.77
CA LEU A 48 1.98 5.05 0.85
C LEU A 48 3.17 5.22 -0.08
N ALA A 49 2.92 5.74 -1.28
CA ALA A 49 4.00 5.98 -2.23
C ALA A 49 5.00 6.99 -1.67
N ASP A 50 4.50 8.06 -1.09
CA ASP A 50 5.37 9.07 -0.49
C ASP A 50 6.15 8.49 0.66
N TYR A 51 5.50 7.68 1.48
CA TYR A 51 6.14 7.08 2.64
C TYR A 51 7.32 6.19 2.24
N PHE A 52 7.13 5.41 1.18
CA PHE A 52 8.19 4.49 0.74
C PHE A 52 9.13 5.11 -0.29
N GLY A 53 8.86 6.32 -0.73
CA GLY A 53 9.72 6.98 -1.72
C GLY A 53 9.61 6.41 -3.12
N VAL A 54 8.43 5.94 -3.49
CA VAL A 54 8.19 5.42 -4.84
C VAL A 54 7.05 6.20 -5.47
N SER A 55 6.85 6.02 -6.76
CA SER A 55 5.74 6.71 -7.41
C SER A 55 4.46 5.90 -7.20
N ILE A 56 3.32 6.56 -7.31
CA ILE A 56 2.06 5.88 -7.13
C ILE A 56 1.85 4.82 -8.21
N GLU A 57 2.44 5.03 -9.38
CA GLU A 57 2.34 4.04 -10.44
C GLU A 57 2.93 2.71 -10.04
N TYR A 58 3.84 2.70 -9.10
CA TYR A 58 4.42 1.46 -8.64
C TYR A 58 3.32 0.51 -8.15
N PHE A 59 2.31 1.06 -7.44
CA PHE A 59 1.22 0.23 -6.97
C PHE A 59 0.24 -0.13 -8.07
N LEU A 60 0.19 0.67 -9.10
CA LEU A 60 -0.76 0.45 -10.18
C LEU A 60 -0.24 -0.49 -11.26
N GLU A 61 1.07 -0.73 -11.26
CA GLU A 61 1.62 -1.66 -12.21
C GLU A 61 1.02 -3.01 -11.95
N GLY A 62 0.73 -3.76 -12.88
CA GLY A 62 0.14 -5.04 -12.68
C GLY A 62 -1.35 -5.01 -12.64
N GLN A 63 -1.95 -3.82 -12.52
CA GLN A 63 -3.33 -3.68 -12.60
C GLN A 63 -3.64 -3.42 -13.99
N GLU A 64 -3.35 -4.25 -14.86
CA GLU A 64 -3.43 -3.99 -16.13
C GLU A 64 -4.68 -3.88 -16.61
N VAL A 65 -4.97 -3.09 -17.38
CA VAL A 65 -6.15 -2.92 -17.83
C VAL A 65 -6.08 -2.92 -19.18
N ARG A 66 -6.66 -3.50 -19.81
CA ARG A 66 -6.54 -3.46 -21.11
C ARG A 66 -7.61 -3.67 -21.73
#